data_a201afe40f04154d49e1ea4699e9a2dc
#
_entry.id   a201afe40f04154d49e1ea4699e9a2dc
#
_cell.length_a   1.000
_cell.length_b   1.000
_cell.length_c   1.000
_cell.angle_alpha   90.00
_cell.angle_beta   90.00
_cell.angle_gamma   90.00
#
_symmetry.space_group_name_H-M   'P 1'
#
loop_
_entity.id
_entity.type
_entity.pdbx_description
1 polymer ?
#
loop_
_entity_poly.entity_id
_entity_poly.type
_entity_poly.pdbx_seq_one_letter_code
_entity_poly.pdbx_strand_id
1 'polypeptide(L)'
;NFNLSLPLFIICILLLFIAFVAVFRISDKHPYSVPKQLDIKTEKEILLKIGDDGETLILDDEGNVLVSYSKEQENFVSTVTKVLERDRKKVGIFENSNVFLRLSNKDRISIFDPQTEREIDLAGFGDDNIQIFFNLLE
;
A
#
# COMPACT_ATOMS: atom_id res chain seq x y z
N ASN A 1 -9.85 -17.33 -55.98
CA ASN A 1 -8.55 -17.18 -55.32
C ASN A 1 -8.76 -16.55 -53.94
N PHE A 2 -8.92 -17.35 -52.93
CA PHE A 2 -8.97 -16.92 -51.55
C PHE A 2 -7.56 -16.37 -51.22
N ASN A 3 -7.44 -15.05 -51.02
CA ASN A 3 -6.17 -14.44 -50.64
C ASN A 3 -5.74 -14.91 -49.23
N LEU A 4 -4.95 -15.95 -49.20
CA LEU A 4 -4.42 -16.57 -47.96
C LEU A 4 -3.54 -15.57 -47.15
N SER A 5 -3.13 -14.47 -47.78
CA SER A 5 -2.32 -13.43 -47.15
C SER A 5 -3.08 -12.60 -46.11
N LEU A 6 -4.37 -12.35 -46.32
CA LEU A 6 -5.17 -11.53 -45.38
C LEU A 6 -5.41 -12.21 -44.02
N PRO A 7 -5.87 -13.49 -43.96
CA PRO A 7 -6.03 -14.16 -42.67
C PRO A 7 -4.70 -14.38 -41.98
N LEU A 8 -3.61 -14.65 -42.71
CA LEU A 8 -2.27 -14.79 -42.13
C LEU A 8 -1.78 -13.50 -41.48
N PHE A 9 -2.04 -12.35 -42.12
CA PHE A 9 -1.71 -11.02 -41.64
C PHE A 9 -2.47 -10.70 -40.33
N ILE A 10 -3.77 -11.03 -40.29
CA ILE A 10 -4.61 -10.86 -39.09
C ILE A 10 -4.11 -11.71 -37.93
N ILE A 11 -3.74 -12.99 -38.20
CA ILE A 11 -3.17 -13.89 -37.19
C ILE A 11 -1.85 -13.35 -36.64
N CYS A 12 -0.97 -12.84 -37.50
CA CYS A 12 0.29 -12.23 -37.06
C CYS A 12 0.09 -11.02 -36.16
N ILE A 13 -0.86 -10.13 -36.47
CA ILE A 13 -1.20 -8.97 -35.63
C ILE A 13 -1.73 -9.44 -34.27
N LEU A 14 -2.60 -10.44 -34.26
CA LEU A 14 -3.19 -10.98 -33.03
C LEU A 14 -2.14 -11.60 -32.10
N LEU A 15 -1.20 -12.35 -32.68
CA LEU A 15 -0.06 -12.93 -31.94
C LEU A 15 0.87 -11.86 -31.41
N LEU A 16 1.13 -10.79 -32.18
CA LEU A 16 1.95 -9.65 -31.76
C LEU A 16 1.29 -8.90 -30.59
N PHE A 17 -0.04 -8.74 -30.64
CA PHE A 17 -0.81 -8.12 -29.57
C PHE A 17 -0.80 -8.98 -28.29
N ILE A 18 -0.97 -10.30 -28.41
CA ILE A 18 -0.89 -11.23 -27.27
C ILE A 18 0.51 -11.22 -26.65
N ALA A 19 1.55 -11.23 -27.49
CA ALA A 19 2.94 -11.15 -27.02
C ALA A 19 3.21 -9.81 -26.32
N PHE A 20 2.70 -8.69 -26.83
CA PHE A 20 2.80 -7.38 -26.22
C PHE A 20 2.12 -7.35 -24.84
N VAL A 21 0.89 -7.87 -24.73
CA VAL A 21 0.17 -7.96 -23.45
C VAL A 21 0.88 -8.89 -22.48
N ALA A 22 1.44 -10.00 -22.95
CA ALA A 22 2.20 -10.92 -22.11
C ALA A 22 3.49 -10.29 -21.58
N VAL A 23 4.23 -9.56 -22.42
CA VAL A 23 5.42 -8.81 -22.02
C VAL A 23 5.05 -7.72 -21.01
N PHE A 24 3.94 -7.02 -21.21
CA PHE A 24 3.44 -6.02 -20.26
C PHE A 24 3.06 -6.64 -18.91
N ARG A 25 2.44 -7.83 -18.92
CA ARG A 25 2.07 -8.55 -17.69
C ARG A 25 3.28 -9.11 -16.93
N ILE A 26 4.30 -9.58 -17.66
CA ILE A 26 5.55 -10.11 -17.04
C ILE A 26 6.44 -8.94 -16.62
N SER A 27 6.37 -7.82 -17.32
CA SER A 27 7.06 -6.57 -17.00
C SER A 27 6.31 -5.72 -15.98
N ASP A 28 5.33 -6.30 -15.28
CA ASP A 28 4.62 -5.67 -14.16
C ASP A 28 5.57 -5.45 -12.96
N LYS A 29 6.64 -4.75 -13.26
CA LYS A 29 7.27 -3.85 -12.30
C LYS A 29 6.21 -2.79 -12.06
N HIS A 30 5.46 -2.98 -10.97
CA HIS A 30 4.54 -1.99 -10.50
C HIS A 30 5.15 -0.61 -10.68
N PRO A 31 4.46 0.34 -11.33
CA PRO A 31 4.97 1.71 -11.50
C PRO A 31 4.96 2.50 -10.18
N TYR A 32 4.87 1.81 -9.06
CA TYR A 32 5.31 2.36 -7.80
C TYR A 32 6.83 2.32 -7.85
N SER A 33 7.40 3.38 -8.43
CA SER A 33 8.76 3.74 -8.13
C SER A 33 8.82 3.87 -6.60
N VAL A 34 9.21 2.77 -5.95
CA VAL A 34 9.72 2.86 -4.59
C VAL A 34 10.81 3.91 -4.68
N PRO A 35 10.65 5.08 -4.08
CA PRO A 35 11.70 6.07 -4.11
C PRO A 35 12.91 5.35 -3.53
N LYS A 36 13.97 5.28 -4.32
CA LYS A 36 15.30 4.83 -3.96
C LYS A 36 15.51 5.20 -2.51
N GLN A 37 15.67 4.22 -1.60
CA GLN A 37 15.81 4.35 -0.15
C GLN A 37 15.92 5.81 0.31
N LEU A 38 14.78 6.40 0.68
CA LEU A 38 14.80 7.72 1.31
C LEU A 38 15.47 7.50 2.66
N ASP A 39 16.53 8.28 2.95
CA ASP A 39 17.17 8.24 4.26
C ASP A 39 16.09 8.47 5.32
N ILE A 40 15.89 7.50 6.19
CA ILE A 40 14.89 7.55 7.25
C ILE A 40 15.45 8.44 8.35
N LYS A 41 14.73 9.51 8.66
CA LYS A 41 15.05 10.45 9.74
C LYS A 41 14.55 9.95 11.09
N THR A 42 13.32 9.44 11.10
CA THR A 42 12.65 8.94 12.29
C THR A 42 11.78 7.74 11.91
N GLU A 43 11.74 6.74 12.77
CA GLU A 43 10.91 5.56 12.63
C GLU A 43 10.25 5.25 13.97
N LYS A 44 8.95 4.90 13.95
CA LYS A 44 8.19 4.50 15.14
C LYS A 44 7.37 3.26 14.81
N GLU A 45 7.46 2.27 15.67
CA GLU A 45 6.64 1.06 15.56
C GLU A 45 5.24 1.32 16.11
N ILE A 46 4.22 0.98 15.34
CA ILE A 46 2.81 1.11 15.72
C ILE A 46 2.01 -0.10 15.25
N LEU A 47 0.90 -0.37 15.91
CA LEU A 47 -0.08 -1.35 15.47
C LEU A 47 -1.36 -0.65 15.02
N LEU A 48 -1.75 -0.89 13.77
CA LEU A 48 -3.02 -0.45 13.20
C LEU A 48 -3.97 -1.64 13.17
N LYS A 49 -5.11 -1.55 13.82
CA LYS A 49 -6.13 -2.61 13.79
C LYS A 49 -7.54 -2.07 13.80
N ILE A 50 -8.47 -2.88 13.30
CA ILE A 50 -9.90 -2.68 13.49
C ILE A 50 -10.33 -3.57 14.65
N GLY A 51 -10.91 -2.94 15.67
CA GLY A 51 -11.45 -3.64 16.84
C GLY A 51 -12.75 -4.37 16.55
N ASP A 52 -13.22 -5.15 17.53
CA ASP A 52 -14.41 -6.01 17.39
C ASP A 52 -15.68 -5.20 17.13
N ASP A 53 -15.78 -3.99 17.67
CA ASP A 53 -16.89 -3.06 17.47
C ASP A 53 -16.80 -2.26 16.16
N GLY A 54 -15.74 -2.51 15.37
CA GLY A 54 -15.46 -1.82 14.10
C GLY A 54 -14.78 -0.46 14.28
N GLU A 55 -14.32 -0.13 15.48
CA GLU A 55 -13.47 1.01 15.77
C GLU A 55 -12.08 0.83 15.14
N THR A 56 -11.43 1.92 14.80
CA THR A 56 -10.04 1.89 14.31
C THR A 56 -9.10 2.34 15.41
N LEU A 57 -8.12 1.51 15.73
CA LEU A 57 -7.17 1.74 16.81
C LEU A 57 -5.75 1.89 16.27
N ILE A 58 -5.04 2.87 16.82
CA ILE A 58 -3.58 2.98 16.71
C ILE A 58 -3.00 2.70 18.09
N LEU A 59 -2.17 1.68 18.19
CA LEU A 59 -1.51 1.29 19.42
C LEU A 59 0.01 1.45 19.27
N ASP A 60 0.69 1.63 20.39
CA ASP A 60 2.14 1.56 20.45
C ASP A 60 2.63 0.09 20.46
N ASP A 61 3.95 -0.09 20.52
CA ASP A 61 4.61 -1.40 20.62
C ASP A 61 4.34 -2.14 21.94
N GLU A 62 3.92 -1.41 22.99
CA GLU A 62 3.52 -1.98 24.29
C GLU A 62 2.03 -2.37 24.31
N GLY A 63 1.25 -2.01 23.29
CA GLY A 63 -0.19 -2.29 23.18
C GLY A 63 -1.09 -1.24 23.82
N ASN A 64 -0.55 -0.07 24.19
CA ASN A 64 -1.36 1.03 24.68
C ASN A 64 -2.04 1.75 23.50
N VAL A 65 -3.31 2.14 23.67
CA VAL A 65 -4.06 2.88 22.66
C VAL A 65 -3.57 4.32 22.61
N LEU A 66 -2.98 4.69 21.48
CA LEU A 66 -2.55 6.08 21.19
C LEU A 66 -3.72 6.91 20.67
N VAL A 67 -4.48 6.33 19.73
CA VAL A 67 -5.64 6.98 19.10
C VAL A 67 -6.72 5.96 18.84
N SER A 68 -7.98 6.36 19.02
CA SER A 68 -9.17 5.56 18.69
C SER A 68 -10.16 6.38 17.88
N TYR A 69 -10.72 5.77 16.84
CA TYR A 69 -11.79 6.34 16.01
C TYR A 69 -12.98 5.40 16.01
N SER A 70 -14.17 5.94 16.32
CA SER A 70 -15.39 5.15 16.27
C SER A 70 -15.72 4.70 14.84
N LYS A 71 -16.53 3.65 14.71
CA LYS A 71 -16.94 3.10 13.42
C LYS A 71 -17.64 4.11 12.52
N GLU A 72 -18.39 5.05 13.10
CA GLU A 72 -19.12 6.09 12.38
C GLU A 72 -18.18 7.19 11.84
N GLN A 73 -16.98 7.29 12.38
CA GLN A 73 -15.96 8.22 11.91
C GLN A 73 -15.15 7.57 10.79
N GLU A 74 -15.68 7.59 9.56
CA GLU A 74 -14.86 7.25 8.41
C GLU A 74 -13.70 8.24 8.31
N ASN A 75 -12.49 7.74 8.51
CA ASN A 75 -11.28 8.55 8.47
C ASN A 75 -10.19 7.88 7.65
N PHE A 76 -9.15 8.65 7.38
CA PHE A 76 -8.01 8.19 6.59
C PHE A 76 -7.28 7.00 7.24
N VAL A 77 -7.16 6.99 8.57
CA VAL A 77 -6.50 5.89 9.31
C VAL A 77 -7.23 4.57 9.08
N SER A 78 -8.57 4.58 9.14
CA SER A 78 -9.35 3.36 8.89
C SER A 78 -9.18 2.85 7.45
N THR A 79 -9.05 3.74 6.49
CA THR A 79 -8.78 3.38 5.10
C THR A 79 -7.41 2.73 4.95
N VAL A 80 -6.37 3.30 5.53
CA VAL A 80 -5.01 2.74 5.52
C VAL A 80 -4.99 1.37 6.21
N THR A 81 -5.63 1.23 7.37
CA THR A 81 -5.75 -0.03 8.10
C THR A 81 -6.38 -1.12 7.24
N LYS A 82 -7.51 -0.82 6.59
CA LYS A 82 -8.19 -1.76 5.67
C LYS A 82 -7.31 -2.16 4.48
N VAL A 83 -6.52 -1.24 3.94
CA VAL A 83 -5.57 -1.52 2.85
C VAL A 83 -4.49 -2.50 3.31
N LEU A 84 -3.89 -2.27 4.49
CA LEU A 84 -2.89 -3.16 5.08
C LEU A 84 -3.45 -4.57 5.30
N GLU A 85 -4.62 -4.67 5.95
CA GLU A 85 -5.28 -5.96 6.18
C GLU A 85 -5.59 -6.70 4.88
N ARG A 86 -6.11 -6.00 3.88
CA ARG A 86 -6.41 -6.59 2.57
C ARG A 86 -5.15 -7.13 1.89
N ASP A 87 -4.05 -6.38 1.94
CA ASP A 87 -2.81 -6.77 1.27
C ASP A 87 -2.15 -7.95 1.99
N ARG A 88 -2.20 -8.00 3.31
CA ARG A 88 -1.79 -9.15 4.12
C ARG A 88 -2.60 -10.40 3.80
N LYS A 89 -3.93 -10.29 3.74
CA LYS A 89 -4.83 -11.39 3.40
C LYS A 89 -4.53 -12.00 2.02
N LYS A 90 -4.12 -11.20 1.03
CA LYS A 90 -3.71 -11.69 -0.31
C LYS A 90 -2.51 -12.62 -0.28
N VAL A 91 -1.62 -12.47 0.71
CA VAL A 91 -0.44 -13.31 0.90
C VAL A 91 -0.62 -14.34 2.04
N GLY A 92 -1.86 -14.52 2.51
CA GLY A 92 -2.21 -15.52 3.52
C GLY A 92 -1.91 -15.13 4.96
N ILE A 93 -1.71 -13.84 5.24
CA ILE A 93 -1.46 -13.31 6.59
C ILE A 93 -2.77 -12.76 7.13
N PHE A 94 -3.25 -13.33 8.23
CA PHE A 94 -4.53 -12.96 8.86
C PHE A 94 -4.35 -12.33 10.24
N GLU A 95 -3.15 -12.35 10.78
CA GLU A 95 -2.83 -11.76 12.07
C GLU A 95 -2.49 -10.28 11.94
N ASN A 96 -2.88 -9.50 12.97
CA ASN A 96 -2.44 -8.12 13.08
C ASN A 96 -0.99 -8.11 13.58
N SER A 97 -0.16 -7.34 12.92
CA SER A 97 1.24 -7.16 13.29
C SER A 97 1.64 -5.70 13.12
N ASN A 98 2.68 -5.33 13.86
CA ASN A 98 3.18 -3.97 13.87
C ASN A 98 3.67 -3.54 12.49
N VAL A 99 3.55 -2.26 12.22
CA VAL A 99 4.08 -1.57 11.05
C VAL A 99 5.01 -0.45 11.51
N PHE A 100 5.84 0.02 10.61
CA PHE A 100 6.76 1.12 10.91
C PHE A 100 6.26 2.41 10.23
N LEU A 101 5.96 3.39 11.07
CA LEU A 101 5.71 4.75 10.63
C LEU A 101 7.06 5.44 10.42
N ARG A 102 7.36 5.90 9.20
CA ARG A 102 8.64 6.43 8.78
C ARG A 102 8.54 7.86 8.33
N LEU A 103 9.44 8.70 8.80
CA LEU A 103 9.67 10.05 8.30
C LEU A 103 11.03 10.08 7.59
N SER A 104 11.05 10.47 6.33
CA SER A 104 12.26 10.63 5.55
C SER A 104 12.89 12.02 5.72
N ASN A 105 14.16 12.17 5.32
CA ASN A 105 14.85 13.46 5.30
C ASN A 105 14.23 14.50 4.35
N LYS A 106 13.28 14.10 3.49
CA LYS A 106 12.50 14.99 2.63
C LYS A 106 11.13 15.31 3.20
N ASP A 107 10.94 15.13 4.51
CA ASP A 107 9.68 15.33 5.22
C ASP A 107 8.49 14.53 4.61
N ARG A 108 8.80 13.40 3.97
CA ARG A 108 7.79 12.45 3.49
C ARG A 108 7.52 11.42 4.55
N ILE A 109 6.23 11.21 4.81
CA ILE A 109 5.75 10.23 5.77
C ILE A 109 5.22 9.00 5.03
N SER A 110 5.58 7.82 5.52
CA SER A 110 5.17 6.53 4.96
C SER A 110 4.92 5.51 6.05
N ILE A 111 4.15 4.47 5.72
CA ILE A 111 3.96 3.29 6.56
C ILE A 111 4.59 2.10 5.83
N PHE A 112 5.54 1.46 6.49
CA PHE A 112 6.17 0.23 6.02
C PHE A 112 5.61 -0.98 6.76
N ASP A 113 5.10 -1.95 6.00
CA ASP A 113 4.65 -3.23 6.52
C ASP A 113 5.71 -4.31 6.30
N PRO A 114 6.39 -4.79 7.35
CA PRO A 114 7.42 -5.80 7.21
C PRO A 114 6.87 -7.18 6.79
N GLN A 115 5.58 -7.44 6.99
CA GLN A 115 4.96 -8.72 6.64
C GLN A 115 4.77 -8.88 5.13
N THR A 116 4.50 -7.79 4.43
CA THR A 116 4.28 -7.76 2.98
C THR A 116 5.42 -7.09 2.23
N GLU A 117 6.41 -6.56 2.94
CA GLU A 117 7.52 -5.72 2.43
C GLU A 117 7.02 -4.51 1.61
N ARG A 118 5.80 -4.03 1.91
CA ARG A 118 5.18 -2.90 1.23
C ARG A 118 5.33 -1.62 2.03
N GLU A 119 5.55 -0.55 1.29
CA GLU A 119 5.56 0.81 1.81
C GLU A 119 4.41 1.61 1.20
N ILE A 120 3.62 2.26 2.05
CA ILE A 120 2.52 3.13 1.67
C ILE A 120 2.99 4.57 1.90
N ASP A 121 3.17 5.33 0.83
CA ASP A 121 3.48 6.75 0.90
C ASP A 121 2.20 7.54 1.25
N LEU A 122 2.23 8.27 2.34
CA LEU A 122 1.08 9.05 2.82
C LEU A 122 1.05 10.47 2.25
N ALA A 123 2.12 10.96 1.63
CA ALA A 123 2.22 12.33 1.14
C ALA A 123 1.18 12.69 0.07
N GLY A 124 0.64 11.70 -0.65
CA GLY A 124 -0.39 11.91 -1.68
C GLY A 124 -1.81 12.10 -1.15
N PHE A 125 -2.06 12.00 0.16
CA PHE A 125 -3.41 11.95 0.73
C PHE A 125 -3.89 13.25 1.36
N GLY A 126 -3.12 14.35 1.24
CA GLY A 126 -3.44 15.67 1.76
C GLY A 126 -2.94 15.90 3.18
N ASP A 127 -2.57 17.15 3.46
CA ASP A 127 -1.89 17.55 4.70
C ASP A 127 -2.69 17.26 5.97
N ASP A 128 -4.01 17.49 5.94
CA ASP A 128 -4.88 17.24 7.09
C ASP A 128 -4.91 15.76 7.50
N ASN A 129 -4.84 14.85 6.52
CA ASN A 129 -4.88 13.42 6.77
C ASN A 129 -3.56 12.89 7.32
N ILE A 130 -2.44 13.45 6.91
CA ILE A 130 -1.11 13.01 7.35
C ILE A 130 -0.70 13.63 8.68
N GLN A 131 -1.31 14.74 9.09
CA GLN A 131 -0.99 15.43 10.35
C GLN A 131 -1.12 14.53 11.57
N ILE A 132 -2.09 13.61 11.57
CA ILE A 132 -2.28 12.61 12.63
C ILE A 132 -1.02 11.76 12.80
N PHE A 133 -0.45 11.31 11.70
CA PHE A 133 0.76 10.48 11.71
C PHE A 133 2.02 11.27 12.08
N PHE A 134 2.11 12.55 11.72
CA PHE A 134 3.18 13.42 12.18
C PHE A 134 3.17 13.57 13.70
N ASN A 135 1.99 13.79 14.30
CA ASN A 135 1.84 13.94 15.74
C ASN A 135 2.23 12.66 16.51
N LEU A 136 2.16 11.49 15.88
CA LEU A 136 2.60 10.23 16.47
C LEU A 136 4.12 10.06 16.50
N LEU A 137 4.85 10.80 15.67
CA LEU A 137 6.31 10.73 15.58
C LEU A 137 7.02 11.68 16.54
N GLU A 138 6.29 12.65 17.12
CA GLU A 138 6.78 13.55 18.17
C GLU A 138 6.80 12.84 19.54
#